data_b8c7f0ac686b6ba4acc6d1aef235596c
#
_entry.id   b8c7f0ac686b6ba4acc6d1aef235596c
#
_cell.length_a   1.000
_cell.length_b   1.000
_cell.length_c   1.000
_cell.angle_alpha   90.00
_cell.angle_beta   90.00
_cell.angle_gamma   90.00
#
_symmetry.space_group_name_H-M   'P 1'
#
loop_
_entity.id
_entity.type
_entity.pdbx_description
1 polymer ?
#
loop_
_entity_poly.entity_id
_entity_poly.type
_entity_poly.pdbx_seq_one_letter_code
_entity_poly.pdbx_strand_id
1 'polypeptide(L)'
;KSDDCIRTKIPAYCLYEMNIEFHYYSLYFLCRNAGFQEKEAEIISIASQLVDECVAPWKISGESRFPFTEVTQNYSFWDENISTNIYIPFHFIPGSVENAAKLRLDKKKGKNVVTPDSPLARDILITALKTGNLFRIGIALHAYADTWAHQNFSAHNDEVNAFPGTALLPAVGHLHVLKKPDVPPLVWTDQRLKAECRSIENAVRF
;
A
#
# COMPACT_ATOMS: atom_id res chain seq x y z
N LYS A 1 12.44 -16.30 -36.47
CA LYS A 1 12.15 -14.88 -36.69
C LYS A 1 11.65 -14.34 -35.37
N SER A 2 12.58 -13.70 -34.72
CA SER A 2 12.57 -12.65 -33.71
C SER A 2 11.47 -12.67 -32.65
N ASP A 3 11.79 -13.29 -31.52
CA ASP A 3 11.25 -12.99 -30.21
C ASP A 3 11.78 -11.61 -29.78
N ASP A 4 11.09 -10.54 -30.16
CA ASP A 4 11.26 -9.24 -29.56
C ASP A 4 10.49 -9.23 -28.23
N CYS A 5 11.17 -9.77 -27.22
CA CYS A 5 10.82 -9.63 -25.84
C CYS A 5 10.73 -8.13 -25.53
N ILE A 6 9.53 -7.66 -25.17
CA ILE A 6 9.27 -6.32 -24.69
C ILE A 6 10.06 -6.14 -23.39
N ARG A 7 11.32 -5.74 -23.49
CA ARG A 7 12.05 -5.07 -22.42
C ARG A 7 11.52 -3.66 -22.33
N THR A 8 10.43 -3.47 -21.59
CA THR A 8 10.05 -2.14 -21.11
C THR A 8 11.23 -1.64 -20.29
N LYS A 9 12.00 -0.71 -20.85
CA LYS A 9 12.96 0.09 -20.09
C LYS A 9 12.16 0.88 -19.07
N ILE A 10 12.23 0.49 -17.82
CA ILE A 10 11.75 1.32 -16.70
C ILE A 10 12.54 2.62 -16.77
N PRO A 11 11.88 3.78 -16.90
CA PRO A 11 12.59 5.04 -17.02
C PRO A 11 13.41 5.32 -15.76
N ALA A 12 14.63 5.84 -15.91
CA ALA A 12 15.58 6.05 -14.82
C ALA A 12 15.15 7.07 -13.71
N TYR A 13 14.00 7.73 -13.85
CA TYR A 13 13.42 8.60 -12.82
C TYR A 13 12.42 7.88 -11.88
N CYS A 14 12.20 6.57 -12.09
CA CYS A 14 11.46 5.68 -11.19
C CYS A 14 12.29 5.27 -9.95
N LEU A 15 13.35 6.00 -9.59
CA LEU A 15 14.30 5.65 -8.53
C LEU A 15 13.94 6.24 -7.15
N TYR A 16 12.71 6.68 -6.96
CA TYR A 16 12.20 7.16 -5.65
C TYR A 16 10.94 6.38 -5.25
N GLU A 17 11.11 5.07 -5.20
CA GLU A 17 9.98 4.18 -5.16
C GLU A 17 9.65 3.70 -3.80
N MET A 18 8.38 3.63 -3.62
CA MET A 18 7.76 2.90 -2.55
C MET A 18 8.01 1.40 -2.76
N ASN A 19 8.90 0.89 -1.94
CA ASN A 19 9.05 -0.48 -1.49
C ASN A 19 9.02 -1.62 -2.52
N ILE A 20 9.80 -1.51 -3.61
CA ILE A 20 9.98 -2.63 -4.56
C ILE A 20 10.50 -3.91 -3.86
N GLU A 21 11.28 -3.75 -2.79
CA GLU A 21 11.79 -4.86 -1.99
C GLU A 21 10.67 -5.71 -1.42
N PHE A 22 9.54 -5.07 -1.05
CA PHE A 22 8.38 -5.78 -0.53
C PHE A 22 7.39 -6.15 -1.63
N HIS A 23 6.84 -5.16 -2.36
CA HIS A 23 5.74 -5.38 -3.29
C HIS A 23 6.11 -6.20 -4.51
N TYR A 24 7.40 -6.33 -4.83
CA TYR A 24 7.87 -7.22 -5.89
C TYR A 24 8.67 -8.40 -5.34
N TYR A 25 9.85 -8.16 -4.76
CA TYR A 25 10.77 -9.26 -4.43
C TYR A 25 10.26 -10.16 -3.31
N SER A 26 9.87 -9.60 -2.18
CA SER A 26 9.37 -10.42 -1.06
C SER A 26 8.07 -11.12 -1.43
N LEU A 27 7.16 -10.42 -2.13
CA LEU A 27 5.90 -10.99 -2.55
C LEU A 27 6.10 -12.14 -3.56
N TYR A 28 7.04 -12.01 -4.49
CA TYR A 28 7.41 -13.11 -5.39
C TYR A 28 7.80 -14.37 -4.61
N PHE A 29 8.68 -14.22 -3.62
CA PHE A 29 9.09 -15.34 -2.77
C PHE A 29 7.92 -15.96 -2.00
N LEU A 30 7.06 -15.14 -1.43
CA LEU A 30 5.88 -15.60 -0.71
C LEU A 30 4.92 -16.36 -1.61
N CYS A 31 4.66 -15.87 -2.81
CA CYS A 31 3.83 -16.57 -3.80
C CYS A 31 4.44 -17.90 -4.21
N ARG A 32 5.76 -17.98 -4.43
CA ARG A 32 6.45 -19.24 -4.71
C ARG A 32 6.31 -20.25 -3.57
N ASN A 33 6.47 -19.80 -2.34
CA ASN A 33 6.32 -20.64 -1.14
C ASN A 33 4.86 -21.09 -0.93
N ALA A 34 3.90 -20.27 -1.33
CA ALA A 34 2.48 -20.61 -1.31
C ALA A 34 2.05 -21.59 -2.42
N GLY A 35 2.96 -21.95 -3.34
CA GLY A 35 2.73 -22.95 -4.39
C GLY A 35 2.36 -22.38 -5.76
N PHE A 36 2.33 -21.05 -5.94
CA PHE A 36 2.16 -20.47 -7.28
C PHE A 36 3.33 -20.82 -8.19
N GLN A 37 3.04 -21.07 -9.46
CA GLN A 37 4.08 -21.31 -10.46
C GLN A 37 4.92 -20.05 -10.69
N GLU A 38 6.13 -20.18 -11.21
CA GLU A 38 7.07 -19.08 -11.41
C GLU A 38 6.44 -17.89 -12.14
N LYS A 39 5.80 -18.16 -13.30
CA LYS A 39 5.13 -17.11 -14.09
C LYS A 39 3.92 -16.49 -13.38
N GLU A 40 3.21 -17.26 -12.57
CA GLU A 40 2.08 -16.75 -11.77
C GLU A 40 2.57 -15.81 -10.68
N ALA A 41 3.61 -16.21 -9.94
CA ALA A 41 4.23 -15.39 -8.92
C ALA A 41 4.81 -14.09 -9.50
N GLU A 42 5.42 -14.15 -10.68
CA GLU A 42 5.92 -12.98 -11.40
C GLU A 42 4.78 -12.00 -11.75
N ILE A 43 3.68 -12.49 -12.33
CA ILE A 43 2.52 -11.66 -12.68
C ILE A 43 1.90 -11.01 -11.42
N ILE A 44 1.74 -11.78 -10.34
CA ILE A 44 1.20 -11.28 -9.08
C ILE A 44 2.09 -10.16 -8.53
N SER A 45 3.40 -10.37 -8.51
CA SER A 45 4.36 -9.40 -7.96
C SER A 45 4.46 -8.14 -8.82
N ILE A 46 4.45 -8.26 -10.15
CA ILE A 46 4.40 -7.11 -11.06
C ILE A 46 3.10 -6.32 -10.83
N ALA A 47 1.95 -7.01 -10.75
CA ALA A 47 0.67 -6.35 -10.54
C ALA A 47 0.61 -5.62 -9.18
N SER A 48 1.25 -6.19 -8.15
CA SER A 48 1.38 -5.53 -6.85
C SER A 48 2.24 -4.28 -6.94
N GLN A 49 3.44 -4.37 -7.52
CA GLN A 49 4.34 -3.22 -7.66
C GLN A 49 3.73 -2.09 -8.50
N LEU A 50 3.01 -2.42 -9.57
CA LEU A 50 2.36 -1.42 -10.43
C LEU A 50 1.30 -0.57 -9.72
N VAL A 51 0.79 -1.00 -8.56
CA VAL A 51 -0.12 -0.17 -7.75
C VAL A 51 0.57 1.12 -7.29
N ASP A 52 1.84 1.06 -6.92
CA ASP A 52 2.65 2.23 -6.56
C ASP A 52 3.07 3.09 -7.75
N GLU A 53 3.18 2.48 -8.93
CA GLU A 53 3.78 3.15 -10.10
C GLU A 53 2.74 3.75 -11.05
N CYS A 54 1.45 3.41 -10.93
CA CYS A 54 0.41 3.90 -11.84
C CYS A 54 -0.07 5.31 -11.44
N VAL A 55 0.77 6.30 -11.72
CA VAL A 55 0.52 7.73 -11.44
C VAL A 55 -0.22 8.47 -12.54
N ALA A 56 -0.43 7.83 -13.71
CA ALA A 56 -1.14 8.39 -14.84
C ALA A 56 -1.94 7.29 -15.57
N PRO A 57 -3.08 7.63 -16.18
CA PRO A 57 -3.87 6.64 -16.92
C PRO A 57 -3.16 6.22 -18.20
N TRP A 58 -3.07 4.92 -18.42
CA TRP A 58 -2.49 4.36 -19.65
C TRP A 58 -3.60 3.91 -20.59
N LYS A 59 -3.44 4.20 -21.89
CA LYS A 59 -4.40 3.77 -22.91
C LYS A 59 -4.29 2.27 -23.15
N ILE A 60 -5.42 1.56 -23.02
CA ILE A 60 -5.50 0.13 -23.29
C ILE A 60 -5.78 -0.07 -24.78
N SER A 61 -4.84 -0.67 -25.50
CA SER A 61 -4.99 -0.93 -26.94
C SER A 61 -6.10 -1.94 -27.22
N GLY A 62 -7.01 -1.56 -28.14
CA GLY A 62 -8.12 -2.44 -28.54
C GLY A 62 -9.31 -2.49 -27.60
N GLU A 63 -9.24 -1.86 -26.41
CA GLU A 63 -10.36 -1.78 -25.50
C GLU A 63 -11.18 -0.50 -25.73
N SER A 64 -12.49 -0.66 -25.89
CA SER A 64 -13.42 0.46 -26.13
C SER A 64 -14.27 0.82 -24.90
N ARG A 65 -14.52 -0.15 -24.02
CA ARG A 65 -15.37 0.04 -22.84
C ARG A 65 -14.63 0.73 -21.70
N PHE A 66 -13.36 0.32 -21.50
CA PHE A 66 -12.47 0.88 -20.48
C PHE A 66 -11.14 1.26 -21.15
N PRO A 67 -11.10 2.38 -21.88
CA PRO A 67 -9.99 2.70 -22.77
C PRO A 67 -8.70 3.11 -22.02
N PHE A 68 -8.79 3.33 -20.72
CA PHE A 68 -7.65 3.70 -19.86
C PHE A 68 -7.59 2.85 -18.60
N THR A 69 -6.38 2.69 -18.06
CA THR A 69 -6.18 2.12 -16.72
C THR A 69 -6.63 3.12 -15.66
N GLU A 70 -7.02 2.60 -14.49
CA GLU A 70 -7.20 3.44 -13.30
C GLU A 70 -5.83 3.92 -12.78
N VAL A 71 -5.83 5.14 -12.24
CA VAL A 71 -4.69 5.68 -11.47
C VAL A 71 -4.78 5.14 -10.06
N THR A 72 -3.71 4.52 -9.58
CA THR A 72 -3.65 3.89 -8.26
C THR A 72 -2.70 4.60 -7.30
N GLN A 73 -1.92 5.58 -7.79
CA GLN A 73 -1.02 6.42 -7.00
C GLN A 73 -1.11 7.87 -7.46
N ASN A 74 -1.18 8.81 -6.52
CA ASN A 74 -1.24 10.24 -6.84
C ASN A 74 -0.63 11.07 -5.70
N TYR A 75 0.19 12.06 -6.04
CA TYR A 75 0.88 12.89 -5.06
C TYR A 75 0.11 14.12 -4.58
N SER A 76 -1.13 14.32 -5.06
CA SER A 76 -2.03 15.39 -4.58
C SER A 76 -2.76 14.97 -3.29
N PHE A 77 -1.99 14.55 -2.29
CA PHE A 77 -2.48 13.94 -1.04
C PHE A 77 -3.29 14.87 -0.13
N TRP A 78 -3.43 16.13 -0.49
CA TRP A 78 -4.32 17.11 0.18
C TRP A 78 -5.74 17.13 -0.38
N ASP A 79 -6.00 16.44 -1.50
CA ASP A 79 -7.31 16.36 -2.13
C ASP A 79 -8.11 15.18 -1.55
N GLU A 80 -9.26 15.48 -0.94
CA GLU A 80 -10.12 14.46 -0.32
C GLU A 80 -10.67 13.44 -1.35
N ASN A 81 -10.83 13.83 -2.62
CA ASN A 81 -11.22 12.89 -3.68
C ASN A 81 -10.09 11.88 -3.96
N ILE A 82 -8.84 12.32 -3.95
CA ILE A 82 -7.67 11.46 -4.09
C ILE A 82 -7.59 10.51 -2.90
N SER A 83 -7.76 11.03 -1.68
CA SER A 83 -7.79 10.20 -0.47
C SER A 83 -8.86 9.12 -0.56
N THR A 84 -10.07 9.47 -0.99
CA THR A 84 -11.21 8.55 -1.01
C THR A 84 -11.11 7.53 -2.16
N ASN A 85 -10.70 7.95 -3.35
CA ASN A 85 -10.79 7.11 -4.56
C ASN A 85 -9.49 6.40 -4.92
N ILE A 86 -8.36 6.86 -4.38
CA ILE A 86 -7.04 6.29 -4.67
C ILE A 86 -6.40 5.74 -3.40
N TYR A 87 -6.14 6.57 -2.39
CA TYR A 87 -5.38 6.11 -1.23
C TYR A 87 -6.12 5.06 -0.41
N ILE A 88 -7.39 5.25 -0.10
CA ILE A 88 -8.15 4.29 0.71
C ILE A 88 -8.22 2.92 0.04
N PRO A 89 -8.67 2.78 -1.23
CA PRO A 89 -8.82 1.47 -1.83
C PRO A 89 -7.51 0.74 -2.15
N PHE A 90 -6.43 1.47 -2.38
CA PHE A 90 -5.18 0.86 -2.84
C PHE A 90 -4.08 0.79 -1.78
N HIS A 91 -4.04 1.73 -0.80
CA HIS A 91 -2.93 1.86 0.15
C HIS A 91 -3.35 1.95 1.62
N PHE A 92 -4.56 2.40 1.94
CA PHE A 92 -4.99 2.68 3.31
C PHE A 92 -6.32 2.00 3.64
N ILE A 93 -6.42 0.68 3.43
CA ILE A 93 -7.66 -0.05 3.73
C ILE A 93 -7.99 0.12 5.22
N PRO A 94 -9.19 0.64 5.54
CA PRO A 94 -9.58 0.89 6.92
C PRO A 94 -9.62 -0.35 7.80
N GLY A 95 -9.25 -0.16 9.06
CA GLY A 95 -9.34 -1.16 10.09
C GLY A 95 -10.24 -0.72 11.26
N SER A 96 -9.92 -1.20 12.46
CA SER A 96 -10.66 -0.87 13.67
C SER A 96 -10.15 0.44 14.29
N VAL A 97 -10.95 1.50 14.21
CA VAL A 97 -10.69 2.79 14.84
C VAL A 97 -10.52 2.65 16.36
N GLU A 98 -11.32 1.79 16.99
CA GLU A 98 -11.28 1.52 18.43
C GLU A 98 -9.96 0.86 18.83
N ASN A 99 -9.50 -0.13 18.07
CA ASN A 99 -8.24 -0.82 18.36
C ASN A 99 -7.04 0.11 18.13
N ALA A 100 -7.03 0.88 17.05
CA ALA A 100 -5.99 1.88 16.81
C ALA A 100 -5.93 2.92 17.98
N ALA A 101 -7.07 3.44 18.40
CA ALA A 101 -7.15 4.41 19.49
C ALA A 101 -6.66 3.85 20.84
N LYS A 102 -6.85 2.55 21.10
CA LYS A 102 -6.33 1.89 22.32
C LYS A 102 -4.81 1.89 22.40
N LEU A 103 -4.12 1.84 21.26
CA LEU A 103 -2.65 1.85 21.19
C LEU A 103 -2.08 3.25 21.40
N ARG A 104 -2.84 4.29 21.15
CA ARG A 104 -2.41 5.68 21.18
C ARG A 104 -2.34 6.27 22.59
N LEU A 105 -1.39 7.18 22.81
CA LEU A 105 -1.27 7.99 24.04
C LEU A 105 -2.47 8.93 24.22
N ASP A 106 -2.88 9.58 23.11
CA ASP A 106 -3.95 10.59 23.12
C ASP A 106 -5.36 10.00 22.97
N LYS A 107 -5.45 8.69 22.71
CA LYS A 107 -6.71 7.95 22.46
C LYS A 107 -7.57 8.54 21.33
N LYS A 108 -7.00 9.35 20.45
CA LYS A 108 -7.71 9.93 19.30
C LYS A 108 -8.23 8.84 18.37
N LYS A 109 -9.42 9.08 17.85
CA LYS A 109 -10.08 8.25 16.85
C LYS A 109 -10.02 8.98 15.52
N GLY A 110 -9.24 8.48 14.58
CA GLY A 110 -9.15 9.03 13.23
C GLY A 110 -10.17 8.39 12.28
N LYS A 111 -10.50 9.14 11.23
CA LYS A 111 -11.35 8.64 10.15
C LYS A 111 -10.58 7.61 9.34
N ASN A 112 -11.15 6.41 9.15
CA ASN A 112 -10.57 5.35 8.30
C ASN A 112 -9.11 4.98 8.65
N VAL A 113 -8.78 4.90 9.95
CA VAL A 113 -7.44 4.50 10.39
C VAL A 113 -7.17 3.04 10.01
N VAL A 114 -5.98 2.79 9.48
CA VAL A 114 -5.51 1.45 9.12
C VAL A 114 -5.14 0.66 10.39
N THR A 115 -5.55 -0.59 10.44
CA THR A 115 -5.01 -1.58 11.38
C THR A 115 -4.56 -2.83 10.61
N PRO A 116 -3.44 -3.45 11.01
CA PRO A 116 -2.95 -4.65 10.35
C PRO A 116 -4.02 -5.72 10.25
N ASP A 117 -4.05 -6.42 9.13
CA ASP A 117 -4.89 -7.61 8.95
C ASP A 117 -6.38 -7.35 9.28
N SER A 118 -6.91 -6.20 8.87
CA SER A 118 -8.30 -5.87 9.14
C SER A 118 -9.26 -6.84 8.45
N PRO A 119 -10.46 -7.10 9.02
CA PRO A 119 -11.46 -7.97 8.38
C PRO A 119 -11.77 -7.55 6.94
N LEU A 120 -11.88 -6.26 6.67
CA LEU A 120 -12.11 -5.73 5.32
C LEU A 120 -10.97 -6.08 4.37
N ALA A 121 -9.71 -5.87 4.79
CA ALA A 121 -8.55 -6.20 3.97
C ALA A 121 -8.47 -7.70 3.67
N ARG A 122 -8.76 -8.54 4.66
CA ARG A 122 -8.88 -10.00 4.49
C ARG A 122 -9.96 -10.39 3.48
N ASP A 123 -11.14 -9.82 3.60
CA ASP A 123 -12.26 -10.12 2.71
C ASP A 123 -11.96 -9.72 1.26
N ILE A 124 -11.30 -8.59 1.06
CA ILE A 124 -10.82 -8.14 -0.27
C ILE A 124 -9.83 -9.17 -0.84
N LEU A 125 -8.82 -9.58 -0.06
CA LEU A 125 -7.83 -10.55 -0.51
C LEU A 125 -8.45 -11.92 -0.80
N ILE A 126 -9.30 -12.44 0.10
CA ILE A 126 -9.99 -13.72 -0.11
C ILE A 126 -10.88 -13.67 -1.37
N THR A 127 -11.54 -12.53 -1.59
CA THR A 127 -12.38 -12.35 -2.78
C THR A 127 -11.53 -12.34 -4.05
N ALA A 128 -10.38 -11.67 -4.04
CA ALA A 128 -9.44 -11.67 -5.15
C ALA A 128 -8.91 -13.08 -5.46
N LEU A 129 -8.49 -13.82 -4.42
CA LEU A 129 -8.01 -15.20 -4.54
C LEU A 129 -9.06 -16.12 -5.18
N LYS A 130 -10.34 -16.00 -4.77
CA LYS A 130 -11.45 -16.79 -5.35
C LYS A 130 -11.67 -16.56 -6.85
N THR A 131 -11.22 -15.43 -7.38
CA THR A 131 -11.34 -15.14 -8.83
C THR A 131 -10.36 -15.93 -9.69
N GLY A 132 -9.25 -16.40 -9.13
CA GLY A 132 -8.11 -16.96 -9.89
C GLY A 132 -7.42 -15.97 -10.82
N ASN A 133 -7.79 -14.69 -10.79
CA ASN A 133 -7.19 -13.66 -11.63
C ASN A 133 -5.92 -13.11 -10.98
N LEU A 134 -4.76 -13.41 -11.55
CA LEU A 134 -3.46 -13.09 -10.97
C LEU A 134 -3.23 -11.59 -10.79
N PHE A 135 -3.74 -10.75 -11.68
CA PHE A 135 -3.65 -9.29 -11.55
C PHE A 135 -4.46 -8.78 -10.35
N ARG A 136 -5.69 -9.28 -10.18
CA ARG A 136 -6.51 -8.93 -9.01
C ARG A 136 -5.89 -9.40 -7.71
N ILE A 137 -5.29 -10.58 -7.72
CA ILE A 137 -4.56 -11.12 -6.56
C ILE A 137 -3.39 -10.21 -6.21
N GLY A 138 -2.60 -9.78 -7.19
CA GLY A 138 -1.46 -8.87 -6.96
C GLY A 138 -1.89 -7.52 -6.38
N ILE A 139 -2.92 -6.89 -6.95
CA ILE A 139 -3.46 -5.62 -6.45
C ILE A 139 -3.99 -5.76 -5.01
N ALA A 140 -4.73 -6.85 -4.73
CA ALA A 140 -5.26 -7.09 -3.39
C ALA A 140 -4.17 -7.40 -2.36
N LEU A 141 -3.11 -8.12 -2.76
CA LEU A 141 -1.95 -8.39 -1.91
C LEU A 141 -1.16 -7.12 -1.59
N HIS A 142 -1.02 -6.20 -2.55
CA HIS A 142 -0.44 -4.89 -2.30
C HIS A 142 -1.18 -4.17 -1.17
N ALA A 143 -2.47 -3.93 -1.37
CA ALA A 143 -3.29 -3.21 -0.40
C ALA A 143 -3.40 -3.93 0.96
N TYR A 144 -3.36 -5.28 0.96
CA TYR A 144 -3.33 -6.07 2.18
C TYR A 144 -2.00 -5.90 2.92
N ALA A 145 -0.87 -5.95 2.23
CA ALA A 145 0.45 -5.73 2.79
C ALA A 145 0.57 -4.34 3.42
N ASP A 146 0.07 -3.33 2.74
CA ASP A 146 0.05 -1.95 3.20
C ASP A 146 -0.69 -1.76 4.54
N THR A 147 -1.54 -2.70 4.95
CA THR A 147 -2.16 -2.61 6.29
C THR A 147 -1.15 -2.69 7.43
N TRP A 148 0.01 -3.32 7.24
CA TRP A 148 1.10 -3.33 8.23
C TRP A 148 1.98 -2.10 8.11
N ALA A 149 2.34 -1.70 6.90
CA ALA A 149 3.15 -0.51 6.66
C ALA A 149 2.44 0.75 7.17
N HIS A 150 1.17 0.91 6.83
CA HIS A 150 0.38 2.10 7.12
C HIS A 150 -0.43 2.00 8.42
N GLN A 151 -0.11 1.05 9.32
CA GLN A 151 -0.80 0.91 10.60
C GLN A 151 -0.80 2.21 11.41
N ASN A 152 -1.94 2.54 12.02
CA ASN A 152 -2.17 3.77 12.80
C ASN A 152 -2.13 5.09 11.99
N PHE A 153 -2.17 5.00 10.65
CA PHE A 153 -2.34 6.15 9.77
C PHE A 153 -3.73 6.15 9.11
N SER A 154 -4.13 7.31 8.62
CA SER A 154 -5.33 7.53 7.83
C SER A 154 -4.96 8.19 6.51
N ALA A 155 -5.63 7.84 5.40
CA ALA A 155 -5.45 8.52 4.12
C ALA A 155 -5.92 9.97 4.12
N HIS A 156 -6.74 10.36 5.09
CA HIS A 156 -7.27 11.72 5.20
C HIS A 156 -6.27 12.68 5.85
N ASN A 157 -6.48 13.99 5.64
CA ASN A 157 -5.85 15.00 6.47
C ASN A 157 -6.50 14.98 7.84
N ASP A 158 -5.89 14.26 8.77
CA ASP A 158 -6.43 13.96 10.09
C ASP A 158 -5.34 14.11 11.16
N GLU A 159 -5.71 14.70 12.29
CA GLU A 159 -4.78 14.90 13.41
C GLU A 159 -4.17 13.59 13.94
N VAL A 160 -4.76 12.44 13.68
CA VAL A 160 -4.17 11.15 14.06
C VAL A 160 -2.85 10.88 13.34
N ASN A 161 -2.62 11.52 12.19
CA ASN A 161 -1.38 11.40 11.41
C ASN A 161 -0.27 12.35 11.92
N ALA A 162 -0.62 13.32 12.77
CA ALA A 162 0.32 14.35 13.21
C ALA A 162 1.40 13.80 14.14
N PHE A 163 2.64 14.21 13.88
CA PHE A 163 3.80 13.96 14.76
C PHE A 163 4.28 15.25 15.41
N PRO A 164 4.88 15.19 16.61
CA PRO A 164 5.47 16.37 17.23
C PRO A 164 6.53 17.02 16.35
N GLY A 165 6.48 18.35 16.22
CA GLY A 165 7.48 19.12 15.47
C GLY A 165 7.25 19.21 13.95
N THR A 166 6.15 18.66 13.41
CA THR A 166 5.85 18.65 11.97
C THR A 166 4.67 19.53 11.56
N ALA A 167 4.30 20.50 12.39
CA ALA A 167 3.08 21.33 12.24
C ALA A 167 2.98 22.14 10.93
N LEU A 168 4.07 22.28 10.17
CA LEU A 168 4.08 22.99 8.88
C LEU A 168 3.63 22.11 7.71
N LEU A 169 3.52 20.81 7.88
CA LEU A 169 3.09 19.87 6.86
C LEU A 169 1.66 19.38 7.15
N PRO A 170 0.84 19.14 6.12
CA PRO A 170 -0.47 18.52 6.32
C PRO A 170 -0.33 17.12 6.92
N ALA A 171 -1.23 16.78 7.84
CA ALA A 171 -1.23 15.49 8.52
C ALA A 171 -1.99 14.44 7.68
N VAL A 172 -1.43 14.05 6.54
CA VAL A 172 -2.03 13.07 5.61
C VAL A 172 -1.15 11.84 5.54
N GLY A 173 -1.75 10.66 5.69
CA GLY A 173 -1.01 9.40 5.64
C GLY A 173 0.20 9.45 6.57
N HIS A 174 1.32 8.92 6.11
CA HIS A 174 2.58 8.93 6.85
C HIS A 174 3.55 10.06 6.43
N LEU A 175 3.04 11.16 5.82
CA LEU A 175 3.87 12.28 5.33
C LEU A 175 4.83 12.81 6.40
N HIS A 176 4.40 12.87 7.65
CA HIS A 176 5.21 13.39 8.77
C HIS A 176 6.41 12.49 9.14
N VAL A 177 6.41 11.25 8.73
CA VAL A 177 7.51 10.29 8.95
C VAL A 177 8.16 9.84 7.65
N LEU A 178 7.75 10.44 6.55
CA LEU A 178 8.25 10.16 5.20
C LEU A 178 8.17 8.67 4.87
N LYS A 179 9.23 8.11 4.30
CA LYS A 179 9.29 6.71 3.85
C LYS A 179 9.51 5.68 4.97
N LYS A 180 9.53 6.06 6.25
CA LYS A 180 9.81 5.08 7.32
C LYS A 180 8.90 3.86 7.29
N PRO A 181 7.58 3.99 7.11
CA PRO A 181 6.69 2.84 7.02
C PRO A 181 6.98 1.91 5.84
N ASP A 182 7.51 2.46 4.74
CA ASP A 182 7.69 1.73 3.48
C ASP A 182 9.05 1.02 3.35
N VAL A 183 9.91 1.08 4.37
CA VAL A 183 11.22 0.42 4.36
C VAL A 183 11.14 -0.91 5.12
N PRO A 184 11.12 -2.08 4.46
CA PRO A 184 10.81 -3.37 5.08
C PRO A 184 11.66 -3.74 6.30
N PRO A 185 13.00 -3.60 6.28
CA PRO A 185 13.83 -4.00 7.42
C PRO A 185 13.90 -2.95 8.53
N LEU A 186 13.18 -1.83 8.38
CA LEU A 186 13.30 -0.73 9.33
C LEU A 186 12.49 -1.02 10.59
N VAL A 187 13.14 -0.88 11.74
CA VAL A 187 12.49 -0.75 13.04
C VAL A 187 12.54 0.72 13.44
N TRP A 188 11.39 1.31 13.69
CA TRP A 188 11.31 2.73 14.03
C TRP A 188 10.34 2.99 15.18
N THR A 189 10.42 4.18 15.80
CA THR A 189 9.62 4.54 16.96
C THR A 189 8.47 5.46 16.54
N ASP A 190 7.24 4.99 16.73
CA ASP A 190 6.04 5.83 16.62
C ASP A 190 5.73 6.50 17.95
N GLN A 191 6.07 7.79 18.05
CA GLN A 191 5.90 8.57 19.26
C GLN A 191 4.43 8.83 19.66
N ARG A 192 3.48 8.60 18.76
CA ARG A 192 2.03 8.75 19.01
C ARG A 192 1.49 7.61 19.89
N LEU A 193 2.20 6.47 19.91
CA LEU A 193 1.76 5.26 20.58
C LEU A 193 2.29 5.15 22.02
N LYS A 194 1.64 4.32 22.81
CA LYS A 194 2.07 3.96 24.17
C LYS A 194 3.45 3.29 24.13
N ALA A 195 4.20 3.38 25.21
CA ALA A 195 5.59 2.91 25.26
C ALA A 195 5.76 1.45 24.82
N GLU A 196 4.86 0.58 25.24
CA GLU A 196 4.84 -0.85 24.90
C GLU A 196 4.51 -1.15 23.44
N CYS A 197 3.88 -0.19 22.72
CA CYS A 197 3.46 -0.33 21.32
C CYS A 197 4.27 0.53 20.36
N ARG A 198 5.28 1.25 20.86
CA ARG A 198 5.95 2.35 20.14
C ARG A 198 6.95 1.86 19.11
N SER A 199 7.54 0.69 19.33
CA SER A 199 8.46 0.07 18.39
C SER A 199 7.67 -0.56 17.24
N ILE A 200 7.77 0.05 16.07
CA ILE A 200 7.16 -0.45 14.84
C ILE A 200 8.22 -1.18 14.05
N GLU A 201 7.98 -2.44 13.80
CA GLU A 201 8.78 -3.27 12.92
C GLU A 201 8.00 -3.39 11.60
N ASN A 202 8.60 -2.92 10.51
CA ASN A 202 7.98 -2.99 9.18
C ASN A 202 8.09 -4.40 8.58
N ALA A 203 8.78 -5.32 9.26
CA ALA A 203 8.86 -6.70 8.84
C ALA A 203 7.45 -7.29 8.80
N VAL A 204 7.11 -7.78 7.65
CA VAL A 204 5.81 -8.36 7.40
C VAL A 204 5.75 -9.71 8.07
N ARG A 205 4.85 -9.85 9.03
CA ARG A 205 4.48 -11.15 9.59
C ARG A 205 3.33 -11.71 8.76
N PHE A 206 3.66 -12.35 7.67
CA PHE A 206 2.72 -13.21 6.95
C PHE A 206 2.70 -14.61 7.54
#